data_cf147868a8a00f82880b24d8c7b90838
#
_entry.id   cf147868a8a00f82880b24d8c7b90838
#
_cell.length_a   1.000
_cell.length_b   1.000
_cell.length_c   1.000
_cell.angle_alpha   90.00
_cell.angle_beta   90.00
_cell.angle_gamma   90.00
#
_symmetry.space_group_name_H-M   'P 1'
#
loop_
_entity.id
_entity.type
_entity.pdbx_description
1 polymer ?
#
loop_
_entity_poly.entity_id
_entity_poly.type
_entity_poly.pdbx_seq_one_letter_code
_entity_poly.pdbx_strand_id
1 'polypeptide(L)'
;MSDMGRTEPLRHFPSFDPAGRAIVAFDFDGTLTIRDSFTEFLRWRAGPGGWALGLVKLAPALAHYARDRDRGRIKAASVKEFLSGVSRAELDADAERFAADSWSRFMRPDALACWNSWGERGAYRVIVTASPEDTVAPFARRLGADALLGTQIAFDERDRVTGAFAGENCRGAEKVNRLRAAFGPDVRL
;
A
#
# COMPACT_ATOMS: atom_id res chain seq x y z
N MET A 1 -5.53 -0.78 -32.63
CA MET A 1 -5.39 0.43 -31.82
C MET A 1 -5.79 0.04 -30.42
N SER A 2 -4.77 -0.28 -29.61
CA SER A 2 -4.96 -0.83 -28.26
C SER A 2 -5.25 0.33 -27.31
N ASP A 3 -6.42 0.30 -26.69
CA ASP A 3 -6.78 1.16 -25.58
C ASP A 3 -5.87 0.79 -24.40
N MET A 4 -4.78 1.55 -24.24
CA MET A 4 -3.88 1.43 -23.09
C MET A 4 -4.63 1.92 -21.86
N GLY A 5 -4.96 0.96 -21.00
CA GLY A 5 -5.68 1.04 -19.76
C GLY A 5 -5.65 2.39 -19.07
N ARG A 6 -6.79 3.06 -19.03
CA ARG A 6 -7.05 4.10 -18.05
C ARG A 6 -6.84 3.49 -16.68
N THR A 7 -5.77 3.86 -16.03
CA THR A 7 -5.66 3.73 -14.58
C THR A 7 -6.84 4.50 -14.00
N GLU A 8 -7.88 3.80 -13.56
CA GLU A 8 -8.97 4.46 -12.82
C GLU A 8 -8.32 5.19 -11.63
N PRO A 9 -8.61 6.49 -11.46
CA PRO A 9 -8.11 7.23 -10.31
C PRO A 9 -8.59 6.52 -9.04
N LEU A 10 -7.71 6.42 -8.06
CA LEU A 10 -7.98 5.86 -6.73
C LEU A 10 -9.36 6.32 -6.27
N ARG A 11 -10.32 5.40 -6.22
CA ARG A 11 -11.76 5.67 -6.00
C ARG A 11 -12.06 6.36 -4.66
N HIS A 12 -11.05 6.68 -3.85
CA HIS A 12 -11.20 7.12 -2.48
C HIS A 12 -10.39 8.37 -2.10
N PHE A 13 -9.62 8.95 -3.03
CA PHE A 13 -8.86 10.17 -2.77
C PHE A 13 -9.22 11.25 -3.80
N PRO A 14 -9.32 12.53 -3.36
CA PRO A 14 -9.60 13.65 -4.28
C PRO A 14 -8.50 13.74 -5.35
N SER A 15 -8.82 14.35 -6.48
CA SER A 15 -7.88 14.60 -7.57
C SER A 15 -6.57 15.20 -7.06
N PHE A 16 -5.44 14.79 -7.66
CA PHE A 16 -4.10 15.25 -7.32
C PHE A 16 -3.91 16.74 -7.68
N ASP A 17 -4.48 17.63 -6.89
CA ASP A 17 -4.27 19.06 -7.01
C ASP A 17 -3.86 19.66 -5.66
N PRO A 18 -2.56 19.90 -5.44
CA PRO A 18 -2.08 20.50 -4.21
C PRO A 18 -2.45 21.98 -4.09
N ALA A 19 -3.02 22.63 -5.14
CA ALA A 19 -3.46 24.03 -5.11
C ALA A 19 -2.41 25.00 -4.53
N GLY A 20 -1.15 24.82 -4.86
CA GLY A 20 -0.03 25.63 -4.35
C GLY A 20 0.40 25.31 -2.92
N ARG A 21 -0.19 24.32 -2.26
CA ARG A 21 0.24 23.83 -0.92
C ARG A 21 1.57 23.08 -1.00
N ALA A 22 2.35 23.16 0.07
CA ALA A 22 3.54 22.35 0.21
C ALA A 22 3.18 20.86 0.23
N ILE A 23 3.79 20.05 -0.63
CA ILE A 23 3.60 18.60 -0.66
C ILE A 23 4.54 17.96 0.37
N VAL A 24 3.99 17.17 1.29
CA VAL A 24 4.77 16.42 2.27
C VAL A 24 4.47 14.94 2.13
N ALA A 25 5.47 14.19 1.68
CA ALA A 25 5.36 12.76 1.44
C ALA A 25 5.89 11.95 2.64
N PHE A 26 5.08 11.01 3.11
CA PHE A 26 5.43 10.08 4.16
C PHE A 26 5.47 8.65 3.62
N ASP A 27 6.48 7.89 4.04
CA ASP A 27 6.40 6.44 3.94
C ASP A 27 5.40 5.91 4.99
N PHE A 28 4.87 4.72 4.75
CA PHE A 28 3.90 4.11 5.66
C PHE A 28 4.57 3.12 6.62
N ASP A 29 5.14 2.05 6.07
CA ASP A 29 5.68 0.93 6.85
C ASP A 29 6.99 1.31 7.58
N GLY A 30 7.01 1.17 8.90
CA GLY A 30 8.14 1.55 9.74
C GLY A 30 8.32 3.07 9.92
N THR A 31 7.49 3.90 9.25
CA THR A 31 7.45 5.35 9.39
C THR A 31 6.21 5.79 10.15
N LEU A 32 5.02 5.71 9.53
CA LEU A 32 3.74 5.95 10.22
C LEU A 32 3.32 4.78 11.09
N THR A 33 3.79 3.57 10.78
CA THR A 33 3.52 2.34 11.52
C THR A 33 4.79 1.79 12.16
N ILE A 34 4.61 0.95 13.19
CA ILE A 34 5.72 0.28 13.89
C ILE A 34 6.23 -0.96 13.17
N ARG A 35 5.48 -1.50 12.19
CA ARG A 35 5.76 -2.76 11.48
C ARG A 35 5.29 -2.68 10.03
N ASP A 36 5.68 -3.69 9.23
CA ASP A 36 5.19 -3.89 7.86
C ASP A 36 3.69 -4.23 7.87
N SER A 37 2.89 -3.33 7.31
CA SER A 37 1.42 -3.40 7.33
C SER A 37 0.90 -4.57 6.49
N PHE A 38 1.52 -4.82 5.35
CA PHE A 38 1.06 -5.87 4.45
C PHE A 38 1.27 -7.27 5.05
N THR A 39 2.41 -7.53 5.65
CA THR A 39 2.68 -8.80 6.34
C THR A 39 1.71 -9.03 7.49
N GLU A 40 1.45 -8.00 8.31
CA GLU A 40 0.52 -8.11 9.43
C GLU A 40 -0.94 -8.26 8.95
N PHE A 41 -1.34 -7.60 7.87
CA PHE A 41 -2.64 -7.79 7.22
C PHE A 41 -2.84 -9.24 6.76
N LEU A 42 -1.86 -9.80 6.04
CA LEU A 42 -1.95 -11.19 5.57
C LEU A 42 -2.04 -12.18 6.72
N ARG A 43 -1.25 -11.95 7.78
CA ARG A 43 -1.28 -12.78 8.99
C ARG A 43 -2.64 -12.71 9.70
N TRP A 44 -3.17 -11.50 9.87
CA TRP A 44 -4.47 -11.26 10.47
C TRP A 44 -5.59 -11.95 9.67
N ARG A 45 -5.59 -11.76 8.34
CA ARG A 45 -6.58 -12.32 7.43
C ARG A 45 -6.55 -13.85 7.39
N ALA A 46 -5.37 -14.43 7.25
CA ALA A 46 -5.21 -15.89 7.14
C ALA A 46 -5.47 -16.62 8.45
N GLY A 47 -5.36 -15.93 9.59
CA GLY A 47 -5.37 -16.58 10.90
C GLY A 47 -4.15 -17.49 11.13
N PRO A 48 -3.96 -18.03 12.35
CA PRO A 48 -2.74 -18.75 12.69
C PRO A 48 -2.49 -20.00 11.83
N GLY A 49 -3.54 -20.79 11.56
CA GLY A 49 -3.42 -22.00 10.73
C GLY A 49 -3.14 -21.71 9.26
N GLY A 50 -3.90 -20.79 8.66
CA GLY A 50 -3.72 -20.36 7.27
C GLY A 50 -2.37 -19.69 7.04
N TRP A 51 -1.93 -18.87 8.00
CA TRP A 51 -0.61 -18.26 7.97
C TRP A 51 0.52 -19.29 7.98
N ALA A 52 0.47 -20.28 8.89
CA ALA A 52 1.47 -21.35 8.96
C ALA A 52 1.53 -22.15 7.65
N LEU A 53 0.38 -22.54 7.10
CA LEU A 53 0.31 -23.25 5.83
C LEU A 53 0.85 -22.41 4.66
N GLY A 54 0.51 -21.13 4.61
CA GLY A 54 1.03 -20.21 3.60
C GLY A 54 2.55 -20.05 3.67
N LEU A 55 3.13 -19.96 4.86
CA LEU A 55 4.59 -19.93 5.02
C LEU A 55 5.27 -21.19 4.49
N VAL A 56 4.67 -22.38 4.69
CA VAL A 56 5.18 -23.63 4.11
C VAL A 56 5.19 -23.55 2.60
N LYS A 57 4.11 -23.08 1.99
CA LYS A 57 4.04 -22.91 0.53
C LYS A 57 4.97 -21.82 -0.01
N LEU A 58 5.24 -20.79 0.79
CA LEU A 58 6.18 -19.73 0.46
C LEU A 58 7.66 -20.12 0.70
N ALA A 59 7.94 -21.31 1.26
CA ALA A 59 9.31 -21.72 1.57
C ALA A 59 10.31 -21.58 0.40
N PRO A 60 9.97 -21.91 -0.87
CA PRO A 60 10.88 -21.69 -1.99
C PRO A 60 11.17 -20.20 -2.24
N ALA A 61 10.15 -19.34 -2.13
CA ALA A 61 10.31 -17.89 -2.31
C ALA A 61 11.11 -17.26 -1.16
N LEU A 62 10.94 -17.76 0.06
CA LEU A 62 11.72 -17.35 1.23
C LEU A 62 13.19 -17.77 1.11
N ALA A 63 13.47 -18.96 0.58
CA ALA A 63 14.84 -19.43 0.31
C ALA A 63 15.55 -18.54 -0.73
N HIS A 64 14.83 -18.15 -1.81
CA HIS A 64 15.35 -17.19 -2.78
C HIS A 64 15.59 -15.82 -2.14
N TYR A 65 14.63 -15.32 -1.35
CA TYR A 65 14.77 -14.05 -0.64
C TYR A 65 15.97 -14.03 0.32
N ALA A 66 16.26 -15.13 1.00
CA ALA A 66 17.43 -15.25 1.87
C ALA A 66 18.75 -15.04 1.10
N ARG A 67 18.76 -15.39 -0.20
CA ARG A 67 19.91 -15.28 -1.09
C ARG A 67 20.03 -13.91 -1.76
N ASP A 68 18.94 -13.39 -2.36
CA ASP A 68 18.97 -12.19 -3.20
C ASP A 68 18.41 -10.93 -2.53
N ARG A 69 17.74 -11.08 -1.37
CA ARG A 69 17.08 -9.99 -0.63
C ARG A 69 16.03 -9.21 -1.44
N ASP A 70 15.49 -9.82 -2.50
CA ASP A 70 14.45 -9.22 -3.33
C ASP A 70 13.09 -9.21 -2.62
N ARG A 71 12.79 -8.07 -1.97
CA ARG A 71 11.50 -7.85 -1.28
C ARG A 71 10.31 -7.79 -2.23
N GLY A 72 10.51 -7.38 -3.47
CA GLY A 72 9.44 -7.33 -4.48
C GLY A 72 8.93 -8.72 -4.79
N ARG A 73 9.86 -9.66 -5.01
CA ARG A 73 9.55 -11.06 -5.32
C ARG A 73 8.79 -11.75 -4.19
N ILE A 74 9.23 -11.59 -2.94
CA ILE A 74 8.53 -12.22 -1.80
C ILE A 74 7.15 -11.61 -1.59
N LYS A 75 6.98 -10.28 -1.78
CA LYS A 75 5.66 -9.64 -1.74
C LYS A 75 4.74 -10.16 -2.84
N ALA A 76 5.21 -10.29 -4.08
CA ALA A 76 4.42 -10.86 -5.19
C ALA A 76 4.01 -12.31 -4.90
N ALA A 77 4.92 -13.14 -4.40
CA ALA A 77 4.60 -14.51 -3.99
C ALA A 77 3.55 -14.54 -2.87
N SER A 78 3.62 -13.59 -1.92
CA SER A 78 2.62 -13.47 -0.84
C SER A 78 1.25 -13.03 -1.35
N VAL A 79 1.18 -12.10 -2.32
CA VAL A 79 -0.10 -11.75 -2.99
C VAL A 79 -0.70 -12.98 -3.65
N LYS A 80 0.12 -13.72 -4.38
CA LYS A 80 -0.32 -14.95 -5.06
C LYS A 80 -0.85 -15.99 -4.08
N GLU A 81 -0.14 -16.26 -2.99
CA GLU A 81 -0.51 -17.32 -2.03
C GLU A 81 -1.74 -16.95 -1.22
N PHE A 82 -1.82 -15.71 -0.71
CA PHE A 82 -2.83 -15.34 0.28
C PHE A 82 -4.04 -14.60 -0.29
N LEU A 83 -3.91 -14.00 -1.48
CA LEU A 83 -4.95 -13.11 -2.02
C LEU A 83 -5.51 -13.55 -3.38
N SER A 84 -4.90 -14.51 -4.10
CA SER A 84 -5.44 -14.95 -5.40
C SER A 84 -6.90 -15.37 -5.30
N GLY A 85 -7.73 -14.85 -6.21
CA GLY A 85 -9.16 -15.15 -6.30
C GLY A 85 -10.04 -14.40 -5.28
N VAL A 86 -9.46 -13.65 -4.35
CA VAL A 86 -10.21 -12.77 -3.43
C VAL A 86 -10.87 -11.66 -4.23
N SER A 87 -12.16 -11.41 -4.01
CA SER A 87 -12.83 -10.29 -4.67
C SER A 87 -12.37 -8.94 -4.09
N ARG A 88 -12.42 -7.87 -4.90
CA ARG A 88 -12.10 -6.52 -4.46
C ARG A 88 -12.93 -6.13 -3.23
N ALA A 89 -14.24 -6.38 -3.27
CA ALA A 89 -15.13 -6.05 -2.17
C ALA A 89 -14.76 -6.77 -0.86
N GLU A 90 -14.32 -8.04 -0.96
CA GLU A 90 -13.84 -8.79 0.21
C GLU A 90 -12.51 -8.24 0.72
N LEU A 91 -11.57 -7.92 -0.18
CA LEU A 91 -10.29 -7.32 0.18
C LEU A 91 -10.46 -5.97 0.87
N ASP A 92 -11.33 -5.10 0.33
CA ASP A 92 -11.65 -3.79 0.91
C ASP A 92 -12.27 -3.94 2.30
N ALA A 93 -13.24 -4.84 2.47
CA ALA A 93 -13.87 -5.10 3.76
C ALA A 93 -12.88 -5.64 4.80
N ASP A 94 -11.98 -6.53 4.38
CA ASP A 94 -10.93 -7.06 5.24
C ASP A 94 -9.92 -5.99 5.63
N ALA A 95 -9.51 -5.13 4.70
CA ALA A 95 -8.61 -4.01 4.96
C ALA A 95 -9.21 -3.00 5.96
N GLU A 96 -10.51 -2.68 5.83
CA GLU A 96 -11.22 -1.81 6.79
C GLU A 96 -11.24 -2.43 8.20
N ARG A 97 -11.58 -3.70 8.31
CA ARG A 97 -11.59 -4.41 9.60
C ARG A 97 -10.20 -4.45 10.22
N PHE A 98 -9.19 -4.80 9.43
CA PHE A 98 -7.81 -4.82 9.90
C PHE A 98 -7.35 -3.45 10.41
N ALA A 99 -7.65 -2.39 9.68
CA ALA A 99 -7.30 -1.03 10.09
C ALA A 99 -8.00 -0.64 11.40
N ALA A 100 -9.29 -0.99 11.57
CA ALA A 100 -10.03 -0.74 12.80
C ALA A 100 -9.42 -1.48 13.99
N ASP A 101 -9.13 -2.78 13.83
CA ASP A 101 -8.64 -3.66 14.88
C ASP A 101 -7.19 -3.33 15.32
N SER A 102 -6.38 -2.82 14.37
CA SER A 102 -4.94 -2.65 14.58
C SER A 102 -4.50 -1.23 14.86
N TRP A 103 -5.34 -0.23 14.62
CA TRP A 103 -4.97 1.20 14.67
C TRP A 103 -4.15 1.59 15.90
N SER A 104 -4.69 1.38 17.08
CA SER A 104 -4.10 1.87 18.34
C SER A 104 -2.75 1.25 18.68
N ARG A 105 -2.52 0.00 18.24
CA ARG A 105 -1.28 -0.74 18.51
C ARG A 105 -0.29 -0.69 17.35
N PHE A 106 -0.70 -0.09 16.22
CA PHE A 106 0.07 -0.16 14.99
C PHE A 106 0.66 1.19 14.58
N MET A 107 -0.07 2.27 14.83
CA MET A 107 0.36 3.62 14.50
C MET A 107 1.39 4.15 15.50
N ARG A 108 2.39 4.86 14.98
CA ARG A 108 3.45 5.50 15.80
C ARG A 108 2.98 6.86 16.29
N PRO A 109 2.93 7.09 17.62
CA PRO A 109 2.47 8.37 18.19
C PRO A 109 3.31 9.58 17.76
N ASP A 110 4.63 9.43 17.68
CA ASP A 110 5.56 10.47 17.24
C ASP A 110 5.36 10.85 15.77
N ALA A 111 5.15 9.85 14.91
CA ALA A 111 4.87 10.07 13.51
C ALA A 111 3.49 10.69 13.28
N LEU A 112 2.47 10.30 14.06
CA LEU A 112 1.15 10.92 14.04
C LEU A 112 1.21 12.40 14.44
N ALA A 113 2.01 12.75 15.46
CA ALA A 113 2.22 14.15 15.86
C ALA A 113 2.84 14.96 14.71
N CYS A 114 3.86 14.41 14.03
CA CYS A 114 4.48 15.03 12.86
C CYS A 114 3.47 15.19 11.70
N TRP A 115 2.72 14.13 11.40
CA TRP A 115 1.67 14.15 10.38
C TRP A 115 0.63 15.25 10.62
N ASN A 116 0.13 15.36 11.86
CA ASN A 116 -0.85 16.36 12.25
C ASN A 116 -0.29 17.78 12.17
N SER A 117 0.94 17.99 12.62
CA SER A 117 1.63 19.30 12.53
C SER A 117 1.74 19.82 11.10
N TRP A 118 1.99 18.93 10.13
CA TRP A 118 1.98 19.31 8.72
C TRP A 118 0.57 19.62 8.21
N GLY A 119 -0.45 18.89 8.68
CA GLY A 119 -1.84 19.22 8.39
C GLY A 119 -2.27 20.60 8.90
N GLU A 120 -1.88 20.95 10.14
CA GLU A 120 -2.15 22.25 10.74
C GLU A 120 -1.49 23.42 9.97
N ARG A 121 -0.36 23.15 9.30
CA ARG A 121 0.32 24.11 8.41
C ARG A 121 -0.29 24.16 7.01
N GLY A 122 -1.37 23.42 6.75
CA GLY A 122 -2.04 23.39 5.45
C GLY A 122 -1.29 22.61 4.37
N ALA A 123 -0.34 21.76 4.72
CA ALA A 123 0.38 20.95 3.73
C ALA A 123 -0.53 19.92 3.04
N TYR A 124 -0.23 19.60 1.78
CA TYR A 124 -0.81 18.47 1.06
C TYR A 124 -0.06 17.20 1.48
N ARG A 125 -0.71 16.34 2.28
CA ARG A 125 -0.09 15.18 2.90
C ARG A 125 -0.30 13.93 2.07
N VAL A 126 0.79 13.33 1.61
CA VAL A 126 0.79 12.16 0.73
C VAL A 126 1.40 10.97 1.45
N ILE A 127 0.78 9.82 1.36
CA ILE A 127 1.40 8.54 1.76
C ILE A 127 2.00 7.90 0.49
N VAL A 128 3.31 7.56 0.53
CA VAL A 128 4.00 6.88 -0.57
C VAL A 128 4.60 5.58 -0.04
N THR A 129 4.03 4.44 -0.42
CA THR A 129 4.35 3.15 0.21
C THR A 129 4.61 2.02 -0.78
N ALA A 130 5.49 1.10 -0.41
CA ALA A 130 5.66 -0.16 -1.13
C ALA A 130 4.57 -1.20 -0.79
N SER A 131 3.70 -0.93 0.19
CA SER A 131 2.57 -1.82 0.49
C SER A 131 1.42 -1.62 -0.50
N PRO A 132 0.57 -2.63 -0.69
CA PRO A 132 -0.58 -2.51 -1.58
C PRO A 132 -1.52 -1.38 -1.14
N GLU A 133 -1.93 -0.54 -2.11
CA GLU A 133 -2.85 0.59 -1.85
C GLU A 133 -4.13 0.13 -1.17
N ASP A 134 -4.71 -0.98 -1.64
CA ASP A 134 -5.95 -1.54 -1.11
C ASP A 134 -5.87 -1.80 0.41
N THR A 135 -4.71 -2.26 0.90
CA THR A 135 -4.53 -2.55 2.34
C THR A 135 -4.18 -1.32 3.18
N VAL A 136 -3.65 -0.26 2.57
CA VAL A 136 -3.26 0.99 3.26
C VAL A 136 -4.36 2.05 3.19
N ALA A 137 -5.25 1.99 2.20
CA ALA A 137 -6.29 2.97 1.96
C ALA A 137 -7.16 3.27 3.21
N PRO A 138 -7.59 2.29 4.03
CA PRO A 138 -8.35 2.59 5.24
C PRO A 138 -7.58 3.43 6.26
N PHE A 139 -6.29 3.16 6.42
CA PHE A 139 -5.42 3.97 7.28
C PHE A 139 -5.24 5.38 6.74
N ALA A 140 -5.02 5.50 5.42
CA ALA A 140 -4.84 6.79 4.76
C ALA A 140 -6.09 7.67 4.89
N ARG A 141 -7.30 7.09 4.70
CA ARG A 141 -8.57 7.80 4.95
C ARG A 141 -8.70 8.27 6.38
N ARG A 142 -8.39 7.41 7.35
CA ARG A 142 -8.48 7.75 8.77
C ARG A 142 -7.44 8.80 9.20
N LEU A 143 -6.29 8.85 8.54
CA LEU A 143 -5.29 9.90 8.72
C LEU A 143 -5.69 11.23 8.08
N GLY A 144 -6.72 11.25 7.24
CA GLY A 144 -7.05 12.41 6.41
C GLY A 144 -5.94 12.72 5.42
N ALA A 145 -5.35 11.68 4.81
CA ALA A 145 -4.36 11.85 3.75
C ALA A 145 -5.01 12.47 2.51
N ASP A 146 -4.33 13.43 1.89
CA ASP A 146 -4.78 14.05 0.64
C ASP A 146 -4.54 13.13 -0.56
N ALA A 147 -3.54 12.23 -0.49
CA ALA A 147 -3.27 11.22 -1.51
C ALA A 147 -2.58 9.97 -0.94
N LEU A 148 -2.76 8.85 -1.63
CA LEU A 148 -2.06 7.59 -1.40
C LEU A 148 -1.47 7.11 -2.72
N LEU A 149 -0.15 6.85 -2.71
CA LEU A 149 0.60 6.27 -3.80
C LEU A 149 1.27 5.00 -3.29
N GLY A 150 0.85 3.86 -3.79
CA GLY A 150 1.35 2.56 -3.31
C GLY A 150 1.53 1.57 -4.43
N THR A 151 1.84 0.33 -4.08
CA THR A 151 1.86 -0.77 -5.04
C THR A 151 0.42 -1.16 -5.36
N GLN A 152 0.11 -1.39 -6.63
CA GLN A 152 -1.23 -1.75 -7.07
C GLN A 152 -1.37 -3.26 -7.23
N ILE A 153 -2.44 -3.84 -6.70
CA ILE A 153 -2.81 -5.24 -6.92
C ILE A 153 -3.52 -5.34 -8.28
N ALA A 154 -3.21 -6.39 -9.04
CA ALA A 154 -3.89 -6.69 -10.30
C ALA A 154 -5.18 -7.47 -10.06
N PHE A 155 -6.27 -7.02 -10.69
CA PHE A 155 -7.57 -7.68 -10.66
C PHE A 155 -7.95 -8.16 -12.06
N ASP A 156 -8.70 -9.25 -12.14
CA ASP A 156 -9.25 -9.78 -13.38
C ASP A 156 -10.59 -9.09 -13.75
N GLU A 157 -11.16 -9.48 -14.88
CA GLU A 157 -12.44 -8.96 -15.38
C GLU A 157 -13.64 -9.21 -14.44
N ARG A 158 -13.48 -10.15 -13.48
CA ARG A 158 -14.48 -10.45 -12.45
C ARG A 158 -14.18 -9.76 -11.14
N ASP A 159 -13.28 -8.78 -11.17
CA ASP A 159 -12.84 -7.99 -10.01
C ASP A 159 -12.25 -8.87 -8.89
N ARG A 160 -11.50 -9.92 -9.28
CA ARG A 160 -10.78 -10.80 -8.36
C ARG A 160 -9.28 -10.62 -8.49
N VAL A 161 -8.57 -10.69 -7.38
CA VAL A 161 -7.11 -10.61 -7.32
C VAL A 161 -6.50 -11.72 -8.19
N THR A 162 -5.68 -11.34 -9.17
CA THR A 162 -4.98 -12.29 -10.07
C THR A 162 -3.82 -13.02 -9.39
N GLY A 163 -3.36 -12.54 -8.24
CA GLY A 163 -2.14 -13.00 -7.58
C GLY A 163 -0.87 -12.27 -8.04
N ALA A 164 -1.01 -11.15 -8.75
CA ALA A 164 0.09 -10.32 -9.23
C ALA A 164 -0.12 -8.84 -8.85
N PHE A 165 0.92 -8.03 -9.08
CA PHE A 165 0.83 -6.57 -9.04
C PHE A 165 0.50 -6.01 -10.44
N ALA A 166 -0.24 -4.91 -10.47
CA ALA A 166 -0.46 -4.10 -11.66
C ALA A 166 0.67 -3.07 -11.79
N GLY A 167 1.79 -3.46 -12.42
CA GLY A 167 2.97 -2.63 -12.59
C GLY A 167 4.05 -2.86 -11.51
N GLU A 168 4.95 -1.88 -11.39
CA GLU A 168 6.12 -1.97 -10.53
C GLU A 168 5.79 -1.78 -9.05
N ASN A 169 6.59 -2.43 -8.19
CA ASN A 169 6.51 -2.22 -6.74
C ASN A 169 6.94 -0.79 -6.39
N CYS A 170 6.10 -0.04 -5.70
CA CYS A 170 6.34 1.35 -5.30
C CYS A 170 7.44 1.46 -4.23
N ARG A 171 8.69 1.18 -4.62
CA ARG A 171 9.85 1.16 -3.74
C ARG A 171 11.07 1.87 -4.36
N GLY A 172 11.89 2.54 -3.53
CA GLY A 172 13.10 3.22 -4.01
C GLY A 172 12.78 4.26 -5.07
N ALA A 173 13.41 4.16 -6.24
CA ALA A 173 13.21 5.08 -7.35
C ALA A 173 11.74 5.15 -7.83
N GLU A 174 11.00 4.05 -7.73
CA GLU A 174 9.59 4.02 -8.14
C GLU A 174 8.70 4.95 -7.30
N LYS A 175 9.03 5.19 -6.03
CA LYS A 175 8.34 6.21 -5.22
C LYS A 175 8.46 7.60 -5.84
N VAL A 176 9.66 7.95 -6.31
CA VAL A 176 9.95 9.22 -6.98
C VAL A 176 9.20 9.32 -8.31
N ASN A 177 9.19 8.23 -9.09
CA ASN A 177 8.47 8.17 -10.36
C ASN A 177 6.97 8.43 -10.16
N ARG A 178 6.35 7.80 -9.16
CA ARG A 178 4.93 8.00 -8.85
C ARG A 178 4.61 9.40 -8.34
N LEU A 179 5.48 9.98 -7.51
CA LEU A 179 5.34 11.38 -7.09
C LEU A 179 5.43 12.33 -8.27
N ARG A 180 6.39 12.13 -9.18
CA ARG A 180 6.51 12.93 -10.41
C ARG A 180 5.34 12.75 -11.37
N ALA A 181 4.85 11.52 -11.50
CA ALA A 181 3.67 11.24 -12.31
C ALA A 181 2.40 11.92 -11.75
N ALA A 182 2.26 11.97 -10.41
CA ALA A 182 1.10 12.56 -9.74
C ALA A 182 1.15 14.09 -9.68
N PHE A 183 2.33 14.68 -9.44
CA PHE A 183 2.48 16.12 -9.11
C PHE A 183 3.32 16.90 -10.11
N GLY A 184 3.78 16.26 -11.17
CA GLY A 184 4.61 16.87 -12.21
C GLY A 184 6.12 16.62 -12.03
N PRO A 185 6.90 16.76 -13.11
CA PRO A 185 8.33 16.44 -13.12
C PRO A 185 9.16 17.34 -12.20
N ASP A 186 8.69 18.56 -11.94
CA ASP A 186 9.39 19.59 -11.16
C ASP A 186 9.12 19.50 -9.65
N VAL A 187 8.37 18.47 -9.19
CA VAL A 187 8.17 18.26 -7.76
C VAL A 187 9.52 18.09 -7.08
N ARG A 188 9.84 18.99 -6.14
CA ARG A 188 11.05 18.94 -5.32
C ARG A 188 10.80 17.98 -4.15
N LEU A 189 11.69 17.03 -4.00
CA LEU A 189 11.65 15.98 -2.96
C LEU A 189 12.81 16.19 -1.99
#